data_72626fb570f0f5b19fcb7d5d341c021d
#
_entry.id   72626fb570f0f5b19fcb7d5d341c021d
#
_cell.length_a   1.000
_cell.length_b   1.000
_cell.length_c   1.000
_cell.angle_alpha   90.00
_cell.angle_beta   90.00
_cell.angle_gamma   90.00
#
_symmetry.space_group_name_H-M   'P 1'
#
loop_
_entity.id
_entity.type
_entity.pdbx_description
1 polymer ?
#
loop_
_entity_poly.entity_id
_entity_poly.type
_entity_poly.pdbx_seq_one_letter_code
_entity_poly.pdbx_strand_id
1 'polypeptide(L)'
;MAKQCTTEKSLERQNRIGKALEEMMMEQDYEDIFVSDLCTRAGISRRSFYRYFNGKDDVLRSLLEDIIRDCHLQAVFKFCPERDLKERLVGFFRYWMEKQSHWLEILARNRQESLLIDMYVDWTRQEYLEGKTWELMTGTWSAWRWKWPPPAC
;
A
#
# COMPACT_ATOMS: atom_id res chain seq x y z
N MET A 1 -7.83 1.35 9.59
CA MET A 1 -6.50 1.77 10.14
C MET A 1 -5.96 0.68 11.03
N ALA A 2 -4.87 0.02 10.59
CA ALA A 2 -4.19 -0.95 11.41
C ALA A 2 -3.64 -0.28 12.67
N LYS A 3 -3.83 -0.91 13.83
CA LYS A 3 -3.32 -0.39 15.10
C LYS A 3 -1.80 -0.49 15.11
N GLN A 4 -1.11 0.65 15.08
CA GLN A 4 0.36 0.71 15.10
C GLN A 4 0.92 0.05 16.38
N CYS A 5 1.41 -1.15 16.22
CA CYS A 5 2.20 -1.85 17.23
C CYS A 5 3.64 -1.97 16.70
N THR A 6 4.57 -1.20 17.23
CA THR A 6 5.91 -0.93 16.68
C THR A 6 7.02 -1.90 17.13
N THR A 7 6.69 -3.03 17.75
CA THR A 7 7.69 -4.03 18.11
C THR A 7 7.96 -4.95 16.92
N GLU A 8 9.21 -5.38 16.71
CA GLU A 8 9.63 -6.31 15.67
C GLU A 8 8.74 -7.57 15.60
N LYS A 9 8.43 -8.16 16.76
CA LYS A 9 7.51 -9.31 16.85
C LYS A 9 6.07 -8.98 16.40
N SER A 10 5.63 -7.73 16.52
CA SER A 10 4.29 -7.35 16.05
C SER A 10 4.25 -7.14 14.56
N LEU A 11 5.30 -6.58 13.98
CA LEU A 11 5.46 -6.44 12.52
C LEU A 11 5.53 -7.80 11.85
N GLU A 12 6.31 -8.73 12.41
CA GLU A 12 6.40 -10.11 11.91
C GLU A 12 5.03 -10.79 11.86
N ARG A 13 4.20 -10.63 12.93
CA ARG A 13 2.85 -11.19 12.97
C ARG A 13 1.92 -10.54 11.96
N GLN A 14 1.98 -9.23 11.79
CA GLN A 14 1.20 -8.50 10.78
C GLN A 14 1.58 -8.98 9.37
N ASN A 15 2.87 -9.12 9.08
CA ASN A 15 3.36 -9.65 7.81
C ASN A 15 2.89 -11.08 7.55
N ARG A 16 2.88 -11.95 8.58
CA ARG A 16 2.34 -13.32 8.45
C ARG A 16 0.85 -13.32 8.14
N ILE A 17 0.08 -12.43 8.74
CA ILE A 17 -1.36 -12.29 8.47
C ILE A 17 -1.57 -11.80 7.03
N GLY A 18 -0.81 -10.78 6.62
CA GLY A 18 -0.88 -10.25 5.26
C GLY A 18 -0.57 -11.31 4.20
N LYS A 19 0.53 -12.04 4.38
CA LYS A 19 0.93 -13.12 3.48
C LYS A 19 -0.11 -14.24 3.41
N ALA A 20 -0.69 -14.62 4.55
CA ALA A 20 -1.75 -15.61 4.58
C ALA A 20 -2.99 -15.16 3.81
N LEU A 21 -3.37 -13.87 3.90
CA LEU A 21 -4.48 -13.32 3.13
C LEU A 21 -4.19 -13.34 1.62
N GLU A 22 -3.00 -12.88 1.21
CA GLU A 22 -2.55 -12.92 -0.19
C GLU A 22 -2.65 -14.33 -0.78
N GLU A 23 -2.09 -15.33 -0.09
CA GLU A 23 -2.14 -16.73 -0.49
C GLU A 23 -3.60 -17.24 -0.61
N MET A 24 -4.47 -16.89 0.35
CA MET A 24 -5.87 -17.30 0.32
C MET A 24 -6.63 -16.64 -0.85
N MET A 25 -6.37 -15.38 -1.17
CA MET A 25 -6.98 -14.68 -2.30
C MET A 25 -6.55 -15.25 -3.66
N MET A 26 -5.43 -15.97 -3.72
CA MET A 26 -5.02 -16.73 -4.91
C MET A 26 -5.77 -18.05 -5.05
N GLU A 27 -6.23 -18.65 -3.95
CA GLU A 27 -6.85 -19.97 -3.92
C GLU A 27 -8.38 -19.91 -4.00
N GLN A 28 -9.00 -18.90 -3.40
CA GLN A 28 -10.47 -18.78 -3.28
C GLN A 28 -10.93 -17.34 -3.39
N ASP A 29 -12.23 -17.12 -3.56
CA ASP A 29 -12.81 -15.79 -3.65
C ASP A 29 -12.70 -15.05 -2.31
N TYR A 30 -12.43 -13.76 -2.37
CA TYR A 30 -12.26 -12.92 -1.18
C TYR A 30 -13.45 -12.98 -0.22
N GLU A 31 -14.67 -13.05 -0.77
CA GLU A 31 -15.90 -13.11 0.04
C GLU A 31 -15.94 -14.37 0.92
N ASP A 32 -15.37 -15.47 0.45
CA ASP A 32 -15.36 -16.76 1.15
C ASP A 32 -14.22 -16.89 2.18
N ILE A 33 -13.37 -15.88 2.29
CA ILE A 33 -12.30 -15.85 3.28
C ILE A 33 -12.85 -15.39 4.62
N PHE A 34 -12.80 -16.28 5.63
CA PHE A 34 -13.16 -15.94 7.00
C PHE A 34 -11.93 -15.65 7.86
N VAL A 35 -12.09 -14.75 8.84
CA VAL A 35 -11.03 -14.40 9.79
C VAL A 35 -10.54 -15.63 10.57
N SER A 36 -11.40 -16.62 10.81
CA SER A 36 -11.02 -17.90 11.45
C SER A 36 -9.96 -18.65 10.67
N ASP A 37 -10.16 -18.74 9.35
CA ASP A 37 -9.30 -19.50 8.45
C ASP A 37 -7.98 -18.76 8.22
N LEU A 38 -8.08 -17.43 8.10
CA LEU A 38 -6.92 -16.54 8.04
C LEU A 38 -6.05 -16.67 9.30
N CYS A 39 -6.66 -16.72 10.49
CA CYS A 39 -5.93 -16.92 11.74
C CYS A 39 -5.25 -18.30 11.78
N THR A 40 -5.95 -19.35 11.31
CA THR A 40 -5.40 -20.71 11.25
C THR A 40 -4.20 -20.76 10.30
N ARG A 41 -4.34 -20.23 9.10
CA ARG A 41 -3.25 -20.16 8.10
C ARG A 41 -2.05 -19.36 8.58
N ALA A 42 -2.30 -18.21 9.21
CA ALA A 42 -1.24 -17.35 9.77
C ALA A 42 -0.61 -17.92 11.05
N GLY A 43 -1.18 -18.98 11.64
CA GLY A 43 -0.69 -19.58 12.89
C GLY A 43 -0.79 -18.62 14.09
N ILE A 44 -1.89 -17.88 14.20
CA ILE A 44 -2.16 -16.93 15.29
C ILE A 44 -3.53 -17.17 15.91
N SER A 45 -3.72 -16.73 17.16
CA SER A 45 -5.05 -16.74 17.76
C SER A 45 -5.92 -15.59 17.28
N ARG A 46 -7.25 -15.77 17.24
CA ARG A 46 -8.21 -14.69 16.92
C ARG A 46 -8.02 -13.46 17.84
N ARG A 47 -7.70 -13.68 19.12
CA ARG A 47 -7.41 -12.59 20.06
C ARG A 47 -6.16 -11.79 19.61
N SER A 48 -5.13 -12.46 19.10
CA SER A 48 -3.94 -11.80 18.55
C SER A 48 -4.26 -11.05 17.26
N PHE A 49 -5.12 -11.60 16.39
CA PHE A 49 -5.57 -10.95 15.16
C PHE A 49 -6.26 -9.61 15.47
N TYR A 50 -7.29 -9.61 16.30
CA TYR A 50 -8.07 -8.42 16.64
C TYR A 50 -7.28 -7.35 17.42
N ARG A 51 -6.08 -7.65 17.83
CA ARG A 51 -5.14 -6.68 18.39
C ARG A 51 -4.52 -5.80 17.31
N TYR A 52 -4.42 -6.31 16.07
CA TYR A 52 -3.79 -5.64 14.92
C TYR A 52 -4.81 -5.12 13.91
N PHE A 53 -5.84 -5.90 13.62
CA PHE A 53 -6.82 -5.65 12.57
C PHE A 53 -8.24 -5.83 13.10
N ASN A 54 -9.20 -5.07 12.55
CA ASN A 54 -10.62 -5.21 12.90
C ASN A 54 -11.31 -6.29 12.04
N GLY A 55 -10.77 -6.61 10.87
CA GLY A 55 -11.28 -7.59 9.93
C GLY A 55 -10.31 -7.86 8.79
N LYS A 56 -10.70 -8.73 7.86
CA LYS A 56 -9.91 -9.05 6.65
C LYS A 56 -9.70 -7.80 5.76
N ASP A 57 -10.66 -6.89 5.74
CA ASP A 57 -10.59 -5.67 4.94
C ASP A 57 -9.48 -4.73 5.44
N ASP A 58 -9.27 -4.65 6.77
CA ASP A 58 -8.15 -3.89 7.34
C ASP A 58 -6.79 -4.50 6.94
N VAL A 59 -6.72 -5.84 6.84
CA VAL A 59 -5.50 -6.52 6.39
C VAL A 59 -5.21 -6.19 4.93
N LEU A 60 -6.21 -6.33 4.05
CA LEU A 60 -6.07 -6.02 2.63
C LEU A 60 -5.68 -4.56 2.42
N ARG A 61 -6.35 -3.64 3.11
CA ARG A 61 -6.03 -2.21 3.06
C ARG A 61 -4.59 -1.94 3.49
N SER A 62 -4.11 -2.57 4.56
CA SER A 62 -2.73 -2.40 5.03
C SER A 62 -1.70 -2.90 4.01
N LEU A 63 -1.97 -4.03 3.34
CA LEU A 63 -1.12 -4.53 2.25
C LEU A 63 -1.06 -3.55 1.07
N LEU A 64 -2.21 -3.04 0.65
CA LEU A 64 -2.29 -2.08 -0.45
C LEU A 64 -1.64 -0.73 -0.08
N GLU A 65 -1.75 -0.27 1.17
CA GLU A 65 -1.05 0.92 1.67
C GLU A 65 0.47 0.79 1.52
N ASP A 66 1.02 -0.38 1.83
CA ASP A 66 2.46 -0.64 1.68
C ASP A 66 2.88 -0.63 0.20
N ILE A 67 2.10 -1.24 -0.68
CA ILE A 67 2.35 -1.26 -2.14
C ILE A 67 2.25 0.15 -2.74
N ILE A 68 1.21 0.90 -2.38
CA ILE A 68 1.02 2.28 -2.84
C ILE A 68 2.19 3.15 -2.40
N ARG A 69 2.60 3.03 -1.14
CA ARG A 69 3.76 3.76 -0.60
C ARG A 69 5.04 3.42 -1.36
N ASP A 70 5.31 2.13 -1.63
CA ASP A 70 6.48 1.71 -2.41
C ASP A 70 6.42 2.21 -3.85
N CYS A 71 5.25 2.16 -4.49
CA CYS A 71 5.03 2.74 -5.81
C CYS A 71 5.40 4.23 -5.84
N HIS A 72 4.95 4.98 -4.85
CA HIS A 72 5.31 6.40 -4.74
C HIS A 72 6.80 6.62 -4.59
N LEU A 73 7.45 5.86 -3.73
CA LEU A 73 8.89 5.98 -3.50
C LEU A 73 9.71 5.63 -4.75
N GLN A 74 9.27 4.66 -5.55
CA GLN A 74 10.06 4.16 -6.68
C GLN A 74 9.70 4.80 -8.02
N ALA A 75 8.41 5.00 -8.30
CA ALA A 75 7.94 5.36 -9.63
C ALA A 75 7.52 6.82 -9.77
N VAL A 76 6.85 7.35 -8.74
CA VAL A 76 6.26 8.68 -8.80
C VAL A 76 7.17 9.74 -8.19
N PHE A 77 7.95 9.39 -7.18
CA PHE A 77 8.75 10.31 -6.38
C PHE A 77 10.28 10.31 -6.63
N LYS A 78 10.77 9.68 -7.65
CA LYS A 78 11.97 10.25 -8.30
C LYS A 78 11.58 11.55 -8.97
N PHE A 79 11.02 12.43 -8.14
CA PHE A 79 10.49 13.71 -8.55
C PHE A 79 11.65 14.62 -8.92
N CYS A 80 12.02 14.59 -10.18
CA CYS A 80 12.60 15.74 -10.81
C CYS A 80 11.42 16.63 -11.21
N PRO A 81 11.28 17.86 -10.70
CA PRO A 81 10.19 18.76 -11.11
C PRO A 81 10.19 19.05 -12.61
N GLU A 82 11.28 18.74 -13.28
CA GLU A 82 11.50 18.88 -14.73
C GLU A 82 10.95 17.69 -15.55
N ARG A 83 10.48 16.59 -14.91
CA ARG A 83 9.92 15.47 -15.65
C ARG A 83 8.49 15.75 -16.08
N ASP A 84 8.27 15.61 -17.39
CA ASP A 84 6.95 15.68 -18.00
C ASP A 84 5.96 14.70 -17.35
N LEU A 85 4.69 15.09 -17.24
CA LEU A 85 3.58 14.27 -16.77
C LEU A 85 3.56 12.89 -17.44
N LYS A 86 3.90 12.82 -18.74
CA LYS A 86 4.02 11.59 -19.50
C LYS A 86 5.01 10.60 -18.88
N GLU A 87 6.21 11.04 -18.50
CA GLU A 87 7.23 10.19 -17.89
C GLU A 87 6.78 9.66 -16.51
N ARG A 88 6.06 10.47 -15.77
CA ARG A 88 5.50 10.08 -14.47
C ARG A 88 4.44 9.00 -14.62
N LEU A 89 3.51 9.17 -15.56
CA LEU A 89 2.49 8.17 -15.87
C LEU A 89 3.11 6.86 -16.38
N VAL A 90 4.10 6.95 -17.28
CA VAL A 90 4.81 5.76 -17.76
C VAL A 90 5.52 5.05 -16.61
N GLY A 91 6.17 5.77 -15.68
CA GLY A 91 6.80 5.19 -14.50
C GLY A 91 5.80 4.48 -13.58
N PHE A 92 4.65 5.10 -13.35
CA PHE A 92 3.56 4.53 -12.57
C PHE A 92 3.04 3.21 -13.18
N PHE A 93 2.65 3.22 -14.45
CA PHE A 93 2.16 2.02 -15.12
C PHE A 93 3.23 0.92 -15.21
N ARG A 94 4.49 1.29 -15.45
CA ARG A 94 5.59 0.34 -15.46
C ARG A 94 5.77 -0.35 -14.11
N TYR A 95 5.71 0.39 -13.00
CA TYR A 95 5.79 -0.17 -11.65
C TYR A 95 4.70 -1.24 -11.43
N TRP A 96 3.45 -0.92 -11.75
CA TRP A 96 2.34 -1.86 -11.59
C TRP A 96 2.46 -3.08 -12.50
N MET A 97 2.81 -2.87 -13.76
CA MET A 97 2.91 -3.96 -14.74
C MET A 97 4.11 -4.89 -14.51
N GLU A 98 5.25 -4.35 -14.10
CA GLU A 98 6.49 -5.13 -13.98
C GLU A 98 6.71 -5.67 -12.55
N LYS A 99 6.30 -4.93 -11.52
CA LYS A 99 6.59 -5.31 -10.12
C LYS A 99 5.39 -5.81 -9.34
N GLN A 100 4.19 -5.38 -9.69
CA GLN A 100 2.97 -5.67 -8.94
C GLN A 100 1.87 -6.30 -9.80
N SER A 101 2.21 -6.90 -10.94
CA SER A 101 1.23 -7.52 -11.86
C SER A 101 0.39 -8.59 -11.16
N HIS A 102 1.00 -9.38 -10.28
CA HIS A 102 0.29 -10.40 -9.50
C HIS A 102 -0.80 -9.81 -8.60
N TRP A 103 -0.57 -8.60 -8.01
CA TRP A 103 -1.58 -7.92 -7.21
C TRP A 103 -2.74 -7.41 -8.06
N LEU A 104 -2.47 -6.93 -9.29
CA LEU A 104 -3.53 -6.55 -10.22
C LEU A 104 -4.41 -7.76 -10.57
N GLU A 105 -3.81 -8.92 -10.80
CA GLU A 105 -4.55 -10.17 -11.07
C GLU A 105 -5.37 -10.63 -9.85
N ILE A 106 -4.77 -10.61 -8.65
CA ILE A 106 -5.46 -10.96 -7.40
C ILE A 106 -6.66 -10.06 -7.17
N LEU A 107 -6.49 -8.74 -7.30
CA LEU A 107 -7.55 -7.77 -7.07
C LEU A 107 -8.67 -7.90 -8.10
N ALA A 108 -8.34 -8.04 -9.39
CA ALA A 108 -9.32 -8.19 -10.46
C ALA A 108 -10.12 -9.50 -10.31
N ARG A 109 -9.45 -10.62 -10.02
CA ARG A 109 -10.11 -11.89 -9.75
C ARG A 109 -11.09 -11.81 -8.58
N ASN A 110 -10.72 -11.10 -7.54
CA ASN A 110 -11.50 -10.98 -6.30
C ASN A 110 -12.46 -9.77 -6.28
N ARG A 111 -12.55 -9.01 -7.39
CA ARG A 111 -13.40 -7.81 -7.51
C ARG A 111 -13.07 -6.73 -6.47
N GLN A 112 -11.80 -6.60 -6.12
CA GLN A 112 -11.30 -5.65 -5.13
C GLN A 112 -10.50 -4.49 -5.75
N GLU A 113 -10.54 -4.33 -7.07
CA GLU A 113 -9.84 -3.25 -7.80
C GLU A 113 -10.34 -1.86 -7.42
N SER A 114 -11.63 -1.73 -7.08
CA SER A 114 -12.21 -0.45 -6.63
C SER A 114 -11.55 0.05 -5.34
N LEU A 115 -11.21 -0.86 -4.41
CA LEU A 115 -10.52 -0.51 -3.18
C LEU A 115 -9.17 0.16 -3.46
N LEU A 116 -8.40 -0.39 -4.41
CA LEU A 116 -7.12 0.20 -4.81
C LEU A 116 -7.29 1.60 -5.39
N ILE A 117 -8.30 1.79 -6.25
CA ILE A 117 -8.60 3.09 -6.86
C ILE A 117 -9.00 4.11 -5.79
N ASP A 118 -9.90 3.74 -4.89
CA ASP A 118 -10.35 4.61 -3.80
C ASP A 118 -9.18 5.04 -2.90
N MET A 119 -8.30 4.09 -2.56
CA MET A 119 -7.11 4.38 -1.77
C MET A 119 -6.15 5.34 -2.47
N TYR A 120 -5.96 5.21 -3.79
CA TYR A 120 -5.15 6.16 -4.58
C TYR A 120 -5.78 7.55 -4.62
N VAL A 121 -7.10 7.62 -4.81
CA VAL A 121 -7.84 8.90 -4.83
C VAL A 121 -7.73 9.59 -3.46
N ASP A 122 -7.95 8.86 -2.38
CA ASP A 122 -7.85 9.41 -1.02
C ASP A 122 -6.44 9.88 -0.70
N TRP A 123 -5.44 9.09 -1.07
CA TRP A 123 -4.03 9.44 -0.86
C TRP A 123 -3.65 10.70 -1.65
N THR A 124 -4.02 10.78 -2.95
CA THR A 124 -3.75 11.95 -3.79
C THR A 124 -4.46 13.19 -3.26
N ARG A 125 -5.71 13.04 -2.82
CA ARG A 125 -6.49 14.12 -2.22
C ARG A 125 -5.83 14.64 -0.94
N GLN A 126 -5.38 13.76 -0.08
CA GLN A 126 -4.73 14.13 1.18
C GLN A 126 -3.43 14.89 0.92
N GLU A 127 -2.59 14.44 -0.01
CA GLU A 127 -1.37 15.14 -0.41
C GLU A 127 -1.65 16.52 -1.00
N TYR A 128 -2.68 16.60 -1.86
CA TYR A 128 -3.09 17.88 -2.45
C TYR A 128 -3.60 18.86 -1.39
N LEU A 129 -4.44 18.41 -0.45
CA LEU A 129 -5.01 19.26 0.61
C LEU A 129 -3.96 19.66 1.66
N GLU A 130 -2.98 18.81 1.93
CA GLU A 130 -1.88 19.14 2.85
C GLU A 130 -0.84 20.09 2.23
N GLY A 131 -1.05 20.54 0.97
CA GLY A 131 -0.17 21.47 0.27
C GLY A 131 1.17 20.87 -0.18
N LYS A 132 1.38 19.57 0.01
CA LYS A 132 2.64 18.91 -0.34
C LYS A 132 2.92 18.92 -1.83
N THR A 133 1.87 18.83 -2.67
CA THR A 133 1.98 18.96 -4.13
C THR A 133 2.13 20.41 -4.58
N TRP A 134 1.58 21.35 -3.83
CA TRP A 134 1.71 22.78 -4.15
C TRP A 134 3.13 23.30 -3.98
N GLU A 135 3.81 22.93 -2.90
CA GLU A 135 5.23 23.31 -2.69
C GLU A 135 6.13 22.73 -3.79
N LEU A 136 5.81 21.53 -4.30
CA LEU A 136 6.51 20.92 -5.42
C LEU A 136 6.30 21.66 -6.75
N MET A 137 5.12 22.24 -6.97
CA MET A 137 4.82 23.07 -8.16
C MET A 137 5.44 24.44 -8.08
N THR A 138 5.66 25.00 -6.87
CA THR A 138 6.19 26.35 -6.67
C THR A 138 7.70 26.41 -6.46
N GLY A 139 8.41 25.28 -6.46
CA GLY A 139 9.86 25.23 -6.39
C GLY A 139 10.50 25.57 -5.03
N THR A 140 9.70 25.64 -3.96
CA THR A 140 10.22 25.91 -2.61
C THR A 140 10.69 24.61 -1.92
N TRP A 141 11.93 24.26 -2.16
CA TRP A 141 12.61 23.03 -1.68
C TRP A 141 12.89 22.96 -0.18
N SER A 142 12.51 23.94 0.63
CA SER A 142 13.01 24.05 2.01
C SER A 142 12.37 23.10 3.03
N ALA A 143 11.13 22.63 2.81
CA ALA A 143 10.39 21.85 3.80
C ALA A 143 10.67 20.33 3.77
N TRP A 144 11.14 19.78 2.66
CA TRP A 144 11.35 18.33 2.50
C TRP A 144 12.73 17.83 2.97
N ARG A 145 13.66 18.73 3.23
CA ARG A 145 15.05 18.42 3.60
C ARG A 145 15.20 17.61 4.89
N TRP A 146 14.18 17.53 5.72
CA TRP A 146 14.28 16.93 7.04
C TRP A 146 13.65 15.54 7.17
N LYS A 147 12.86 15.07 6.21
CA LYS A 147 12.17 13.77 6.33
C LYS A 147 12.69 12.65 5.44
N TRP A 148 13.44 12.98 4.36
CA TRP A 148 13.97 11.97 3.44
C TRP A 148 15.34 12.38 2.93
N PRO A 149 16.37 11.50 2.95
CA PRO A 149 17.62 11.78 2.24
C PRO A 149 17.30 11.83 0.75
N PRO A 150 17.83 12.81 0.00
CA PRO A 150 17.66 12.85 -1.45
C PRO A 150 18.29 11.59 -2.05
N PRO A 151 17.64 10.93 -3.04
CA PRO A 151 18.32 9.88 -3.79
C PRO A 151 19.56 10.49 -4.43
N ALA A 152 20.69 9.77 -4.34
CA ALA A 152 21.91 10.15 -5.03
C ALA A 152 21.60 10.26 -6.53
N CYS A 153 21.90 11.43 -7.11
CA CYS A 153 21.87 11.64 -8.56
C CYS A 153 22.90 10.75 -9.24
#